data_59759ab89cddf967fe3b2c2db124f33b
#
_entry.id   59759ab89cddf967fe3b2c2db124f33b
#
_cell.length_a   1.000
_cell.length_b   1.000
_cell.length_c   1.000
_cell.angle_alpha   90.00
_cell.angle_beta   90.00
_cell.angle_gamma   90.00
#
_symmetry.space_group_name_H-M   'P 1'
#
loop_
_entity.id
_entity.type
_entity.pdbx_description
1 polymer ?
#
loop_
_entity_poly.entity_id
_entity_poly.type
_entity_poly.pdbx_seq_one_letter_code
_entity_poly.pdbx_strand_id
1 'polypeptide(L)'
;KQMQAEHAQVRMLSIGQPNYGMAMKTGILAARGTFVICDEIDLCDTEFYARALALLERSDTDLVVGSKAMVGSNDQRPLVRRLATRVYNGMLRAVCQYSGTDTHGLKAFRREAILETARRCVLDRDVFASEFVIRAHREGKKVLEIPFTVREKRPPSINLIKRVPHVLKSVARLAVSVRRG
;
A
#
# COMPACT_ATOMS: atom_id res chain seq x y z
N LYS A 1 16.14 18.18 1.30
CA LYS A 1 17.43 18.54 1.94
C LYS A 1 17.21 19.51 3.10
N GLN A 2 16.43 20.58 2.92
CA GLN A 2 16.16 21.57 3.96
C GLN A 2 15.51 20.94 5.20
N MET A 3 14.40 20.21 5.06
CA MET A 3 13.72 19.51 6.16
C MET A 3 14.65 18.57 6.95
N GLN A 4 15.57 17.88 6.27
CA GLN A 4 16.54 17.02 6.95
C GLN A 4 17.58 17.81 7.76
N ALA A 5 17.92 19.03 7.34
CA ALA A 5 18.83 19.90 8.07
C ALA A 5 18.18 20.52 9.30
N GLU A 6 16.87 20.79 9.22
CA GLU A 6 16.10 21.44 10.28
C GLU A 6 15.55 20.44 11.32
N HIS A 7 15.38 19.15 10.95
CA HIS A 7 14.74 18.14 11.80
C HIS A 7 15.57 16.85 11.83
N ALA A 8 16.22 16.55 12.93
CA ALA A 8 17.10 15.39 13.10
C ALA A 8 16.38 14.03 12.90
N GLN A 9 15.08 13.98 13.15
CA GLN A 9 14.24 12.81 12.93
C GLN A 9 13.87 12.58 11.45
N VAL A 10 14.08 13.57 10.57
CA VAL A 10 13.79 13.46 9.14
C VAL A 10 15.00 12.90 8.40
N ARG A 11 14.80 11.81 7.68
CA ARG A 11 15.82 11.22 6.80
C ARG A 11 15.30 11.20 5.37
N MET A 12 16.08 11.72 4.45
CA MET A 12 15.77 11.70 3.02
C MET A 12 16.50 10.52 2.36
N LEU A 13 15.73 9.69 1.65
CA LEU A 13 16.25 8.62 0.81
C LEU A 13 15.91 8.94 -0.65
N SER A 14 16.88 8.80 -1.55
CA SER A 14 16.67 9.00 -2.98
C SER A 14 16.99 7.71 -3.73
N ILE A 15 16.11 7.32 -4.64
CA ILE A 15 16.29 6.16 -5.52
C ILE A 15 16.75 6.56 -6.93
N GLY A 16 16.98 7.86 -7.18
CA GLY A 16 17.51 8.38 -8.43
C GLY A 16 16.57 8.33 -9.65
N GLN A 17 15.39 7.76 -9.53
CA GLN A 17 14.41 7.62 -10.60
C GLN A 17 12.97 7.62 -10.09
N PRO A 18 11.97 8.06 -10.88
CA PRO A 18 10.56 7.98 -10.52
C PRO A 18 10.08 6.52 -10.47
N ASN A 19 9.98 5.97 -9.27
CA ASN A 19 9.48 4.61 -9.06
C ASN A 19 8.86 4.49 -7.67
N TYR A 20 7.52 4.55 -7.61
CA TYR A 20 6.77 4.54 -6.37
C TYR A 20 7.03 3.28 -5.52
N GLY A 21 6.96 2.09 -6.14
CA GLY A 21 7.15 0.83 -5.42
C GLY A 21 8.58 0.68 -4.88
N MET A 22 9.59 1.05 -5.66
CA MET A 22 10.98 1.04 -5.21
C MET A 22 11.19 2.04 -4.06
N ALA A 23 10.61 3.24 -4.14
CA ALA A 23 10.70 4.24 -3.07
C ALA A 23 10.06 3.72 -1.78
N MET A 24 8.85 3.15 -1.86
CA MET A 24 8.17 2.55 -0.72
C MET A 24 8.98 1.41 -0.11
N LYS A 25 9.46 0.47 -0.92
CA LYS A 25 10.30 -0.64 -0.47
C LYS A 25 11.57 -0.15 0.23
N THR A 26 12.26 0.82 -0.38
CA THR A 26 13.47 1.41 0.21
C THR A 26 13.19 2.05 1.56
N GLY A 27 12.09 2.80 1.67
CA GLY A 27 11.64 3.40 2.93
C GLY A 27 11.33 2.37 4.01
N ILE A 28 10.59 1.31 3.67
CA ILE A 28 10.26 0.20 4.57
C ILE A 28 11.53 -0.47 5.09
N LEU A 29 12.46 -0.80 4.21
CA LEU A 29 13.72 -1.47 4.59
C LEU A 29 14.63 -0.59 5.45
N ALA A 30 14.58 0.72 5.25
CA ALA A 30 15.35 1.70 6.03
C ALA A 30 14.67 2.13 7.34
N ALA A 31 13.40 1.76 7.55
CA ALA A 31 12.68 2.09 8.78
C ALA A 31 13.33 1.44 10.01
N ARG A 32 13.29 2.12 11.16
CA ARG A 32 13.90 1.67 12.41
C ARG A 32 12.91 1.52 13.57
N GLY A 33 11.71 2.10 13.43
CA GLY A 33 10.66 2.05 14.46
C GLY A 33 10.08 0.65 14.63
N THR A 34 9.50 0.38 15.78
CA THR A 34 8.74 -0.85 16.05
C THR A 34 7.53 -0.96 15.14
N PHE A 35 6.85 0.15 14.92
CA PHE A 35 5.77 0.29 13.95
C PHE A 35 6.22 1.15 12.78
N VAL A 36 5.72 0.83 11.61
CA VAL A 36 5.99 1.58 10.37
C VAL A 36 4.66 1.98 9.75
N ILE A 37 4.54 3.26 9.41
CA ILE A 37 3.40 3.78 8.64
C ILE A 37 3.89 4.18 7.26
N CYS A 38 3.26 3.65 6.22
CA CYS A 38 3.49 4.07 4.84
C CYS A 38 2.35 4.97 4.41
N ASP A 39 2.70 6.19 4.06
CA ASP A 39 1.75 7.22 3.63
C ASP A 39 2.22 7.90 2.35
N GLU A 40 1.27 8.54 1.68
CA GLU A 40 1.51 9.39 0.51
C GLU A 40 1.29 10.85 0.91
N ILE A 41 2.16 11.74 0.47
CA ILE A 41 2.18 13.16 0.88
C ILE A 41 0.86 13.92 0.64
N ASP A 42 0.00 13.40 -0.21
CA ASP A 42 -1.31 13.95 -0.51
C ASP A 42 -2.47 13.33 0.28
N LEU A 43 -2.23 12.28 1.04
CA LEU A 43 -3.23 11.67 1.91
C LEU A 43 -3.15 12.25 3.34
N CYS A 44 -2.09 11.97 4.07
CA CYS A 44 -1.79 12.46 5.43
C CYS A 44 -3.01 12.32 6.39
N ASP A 45 -3.55 11.10 6.51
CA ASP A 45 -4.70 10.81 7.37
C ASP A 45 -4.24 10.44 8.78
N THR A 46 -4.21 11.43 9.67
CA THR A 46 -3.79 11.25 11.06
C THR A 46 -4.77 10.40 11.89
N GLU A 47 -6.05 10.36 11.52
CA GLU A 47 -7.03 9.45 12.15
C GLU A 47 -6.72 8.00 11.81
N PHE A 48 -6.34 7.72 10.56
CA PHE A 48 -5.86 6.39 10.19
C PHE A 48 -4.65 5.99 11.05
N TYR A 49 -3.67 6.88 11.25
CA TYR A 49 -2.49 6.55 12.04
C TYR A 49 -2.85 6.15 13.47
N ALA A 50 -3.68 6.95 14.14
CA ALA A 50 -4.09 6.69 15.51
C ALA A 50 -4.82 5.34 15.65
N ARG A 51 -5.78 5.08 14.76
CA ARG A 51 -6.55 3.83 14.75
C ARG A 51 -5.67 2.62 14.44
N ALA A 52 -4.80 2.74 13.44
CA ALA A 52 -3.90 1.65 13.04
C ALA A 52 -2.89 1.31 14.13
N LEU A 53 -2.28 2.32 14.77
CA LEU A 53 -1.36 2.10 15.88
C LEU A 53 -2.06 1.44 17.06
N ALA A 54 -3.26 1.90 17.44
CA ALA A 54 -4.03 1.29 18.52
C ALA A 54 -4.35 -0.20 18.26
N LEU A 55 -4.63 -0.58 17.01
CA LEU A 55 -4.83 -1.97 16.61
C LEU A 55 -3.53 -2.77 16.69
N LEU A 56 -2.43 -2.22 16.20
CA LEU A 56 -1.13 -2.87 16.27
C LEU A 56 -0.65 -3.05 17.72
N GLU A 57 -0.95 -2.15 18.64
CA GLU A 57 -0.55 -2.23 20.04
C GLU A 57 -1.38 -3.21 20.86
N ARG A 58 -2.70 -3.26 20.60
CA ARG A 58 -3.67 -3.98 21.45
C ARG A 58 -4.06 -5.36 20.95
N SER A 59 -3.75 -5.69 19.71
CA SER A 59 -4.09 -6.98 19.10
C SER A 59 -2.86 -7.67 18.55
N ASP A 60 -3.02 -8.88 18.08
CA ASP A 60 -2.00 -9.64 17.37
C ASP A 60 -1.94 -9.33 15.86
N THR A 61 -2.48 -8.18 15.44
CA THR A 61 -2.42 -7.70 14.05
C THR A 61 -1.00 -7.37 13.65
N ASP A 62 -0.57 -7.87 12.50
CA ASP A 62 0.75 -7.63 11.92
C ASP A 62 0.75 -6.45 10.96
N LEU A 63 -0.31 -6.32 10.17
CA LEU A 63 -0.47 -5.31 9.12
C LEU A 63 -1.90 -4.76 9.12
N VAL A 64 -2.02 -3.44 9.17
CA VAL A 64 -3.27 -2.70 8.97
C VAL A 64 -3.24 -2.03 7.60
N VAL A 65 -4.26 -2.23 6.80
CA VAL A 65 -4.43 -1.62 5.47
C VAL A 65 -5.63 -0.69 5.49
N GLY A 66 -5.43 0.57 5.11
CA GLY A 66 -6.53 1.49 4.89
C GLY A 66 -7.25 1.14 3.59
N SER A 67 -8.50 0.72 3.67
CA SER A 67 -9.29 0.41 2.49
C SER A 67 -10.27 1.53 2.16
N LYS A 68 -10.18 2.01 0.92
CA LYS A 68 -11.15 2.95 0.35
C LYS A 68 -12.35 2.24 -0.30
N ALA A 69 -12.32 0.92 -0.36
CA ALA A 69 -13.34 0.10 -1.01
C ALA A 69 -14.27 -0.62 -0.03
N MET A 70 -13.93 -0.66 1.27
CA MET A 70 -14.78 -1.31 2.26
C MET A 70 -15.92 -0.40 2.74
N VAL A 71 -16.92 -1.01 3.39
CA VAL A 71 -18.04 -0.29 4.02
C VAL A 71 -17.51 0.67 5.10
N GLY A 72 -18.05 1.89 5.15
CA GLY A 72 -17.61 2.94 6.08
C GLY A 72 -16.48 3.83 5.54
N SER A 73 -15.91 3.52 4.36
CA SER A 73 -14.95 4.38 3.70
C SER A 73 -15.64 5.55 3.00
N ASN A 74 -14.99 6.72 3.03
CA ASN A 74 -15.47 7.91 2.33
C ASN A 74 -14.54 8.20 1.13
N ASP A 75 -14.84 7.56 0.00
CA ASP A 75 -14.09 7.76 -1.25
C ASP A 75 -14.72 8.89 -2.07
N GLN A 76 -14.14 10.09 -2.00
CA GLN A 76 -14.58 11.29 -2.70
C GLN A 76 -13.98 11.43 -4.11
N ARG A 77 -13.29 10.42 -4.62
CA ARG A 77 -12.72 10.43 -5.96
C ARG A 77 -13.82 10.30 -7.02
N PRO A 78 -13.56 10.73 -8.28
CA PRO A 78 -14.48 10.55 -9.39
C PRO A 78 -14.94 9.09 -9.56
N LEU A 79 -16.20 8.88 -9.94
CA LEU A 79 -16.82 7.55 -10.08
C LEU A 79 -15.99 6.59 -10.95
N VAL A 80 -15.41 7.08 -12.04
CA VAL A 80 -14.55 6.28 -12.94
C VAL A 80 -13.35 5.69 -12.20
N ARG A 81 -12.72 6.46 -11.30
CA ARG A 81 -11.59 5.97 -10.49
C ARG A 81 -12.02 4.97 -9.43
N ARG A 82 -13.20 5.20 -8.83
CA ARG A 82 -13.79 4.25 -7.87
C ARG A 82 -14.10 2.92 -8.55
N LEU A 83 -14.68 2.97 -9.76
CA LEU A 83 -14.95 1.78 -10.57
C LEU A 83 -13.65 1.06 -10.97
N ALA A 84 -12.65 1.80 -11.47
CA ALA A 84 -11.36 1.23 -11.81
C ALA A 84 -10.69 0.52 -10.61
N THR A 85 -10.79 1.09 -9.41
CA THR A 85 -10.30 0.45 -8.17
C THR A 85 -11.06 -0.85 -7.87
N ARG A 86 -12.39 -0.87 -8.02
CA ARG A 86 -13.19 -2.08 -7.80
C ARG A 86 -12.85 -3.18 -8.80
N VAL A 87 -12.71 -2.84 -10.08
CA VAL A 87 -12.30 -3.78 -11.13
C VAL A 87 -10.92 -4.34 -10.85
N TYR A 88 -9.95 -3.48 -10.52
CA TYR A 88 -8.59 -3.90 -10.18
C TYR A 88 -8.57 -4.86 -8.99
N ASN A 89 -9.24 -4.52 -7.90
CA ASN A 89 -9.30 -5.39 -6.72
C ASN A 89 -10.09 -6.70 -7.00
N GLY A 90 -11.09 -6.65 -7.87
CA GLY A 90 -11.78 -7.84 -8.39
C GLY A 90 -10.82 -8.80 -9.13
N MET A 91 -9.95 -8.25 -9.99
CA MET A 91 -8.92 -9.04 -10.67
C MET A 91 -7.92 -9.65 -9.67
N LEU A 92 -7.47 -8.89 -8.67
CA LEU A 92 -6.57 -9.42 -7.64
C LEU A 92 -7.21 -10.57 -6.86
N ARG A 93 -8.48 -10.44 -6.50
CA ARG A 93 -9.23 -11.53 -5.82
C ARG A 93 -9.30 -12.78 -6.69
N ALA A 94 -9.66 -12.64 -7.96
CA ALA A 94 -9.80 -13.77 -8.87
C ALA A 94 -8.46 -14.45 -9.20
N VAL A 95 -7.40 -13.66 -9.42
CA VAL A 95 -6.13 -14.18 -9.96
C VAL A 95 -5.14 -14.53 -8.84
N CYS A 96 -5.10 -13.73 -7.76
CA CYS A 96 -4.18 -13.91 -6.65
C CYS A 96 -4.82 -14.55 -5.41
N GLN A 97 -6.12 -14.88 -5.46
CA GLN A 97 -6.88 -15.41 -4.32
C GLN A 97 -6.80 -14.50 -3.08
N TYR A 98 -6.79 -13.21 -3.31
CA TYR A 98 -6.73 -12.21 -2.25
C TYR A 98 -8.13 -11.96 -1.69
N SER A 99 -8.30 -12.09 -0.38
CA SER A 99 -9.60 -11.95 0.29
C SER A 99 -9.94 -10.50 0.67
N GLY A 100 -8.96 -9.59 0.66
CA GLY A 100 -9.16 -8.20 1.05
C GLY A 100 -9.86 -7.34 -0.01
N THR A 101 -10.17 -6.10 0.38
CA THR A 101 -10.93 -5.15 -0.43
C THR A 101 -10.05 -4.12 -1.12
N ASP A 102 -8.86 -3.82 -0.60
CA ASP A 102 -7.91 -2.86 -1.18
C ASP A 102 -6.46 -3.21 -0.85
N THR A 103 -5.56 -2.91 -1.79
CA THR A 103 -4.11 -3.09 -1.60
C THR A 103 -3.32 -1.78 -1.71
N HIS A 104 -3.95 -0.69 -2.17
CA HIS A 104 -3.30 0.59 -2.46
C HIS A 104 -3.59 1.69 -1.43
N GLY A 105 -4.23 1.38 -0.32
CA GLY A 105 -4.43 2.34 0.76
C GLY A 105 -3.20 2.55 1.63
N LEU A 106 -3.36 3.38 2.65
CA LEU A 106 -2.37 3.57 3.71
C LEU A 106 -2.04 2.24 4.36
N LYS A 107 -0.86 2.10 4.90
CA LYS A 107 -0.42 0.88 5.58
C LYS A 107 0.28 1.22 6.88
N ALA A 108 -0.02 0.44 7.92
CA ALA A 108 0.72 0.46 9.17
C ALA A 108 1.00 -0.98 9.60
N PHE A 109 2.18 -1.27 10.11
CA PHE A 109 2.55 -2.64 10.46
C PHE A 109 3.62 -2.72 11.54
N ARG A 110 3.69 -3.89 12.20
CA ARG A 110 4.81 -4.28 13.03
C ARG A 110 6.02 -4.55 12.15
N ARG A 111 7.08 -3.77 12.32
CA ARG A 111 8.28 -3.89 11.48
C ARG A 111 8.85 -5.31 11.50
N GLU A 112 9.00 -5.89 12.67
CA GLU A 112 9.59 -7.22 12.84
C GLU A 112 8.79 -8.32 12.12
N ALA A 113 7.46 -8.27 12.19
CA ALA A 113 6.59 -9.26 11.57
C ALA A 113 6.58 -9.19 10.03
N ILE A 114 6.76 -7.97 9.46
CA ILE A 114 6.48 -7.70 8.03
C ILE A 114 7.75 -7.39 7.22
N LEU A 115 8.88 -7.09 7.85
CA LEU A 115 10.10 -6.69 7.14
C LEU A 115 10.58 -7.73 6.13
N GLU A 116 10.50 -9.02 6.47
CA GLU A 116 10.92 -10.09 5.58
C GLU A 116 9.99 -10.25 4.38
N THR A 117 8.68 -10.08 4.58
CA THR A 117 7.71 -9.98 3.48
C THR A 117 8.09 -8.89 2.49
N ALA A 118 8.46 -7.71 2.99
CA ALA A 118 8.91 -6.60 2.13
C ALA A 118 10.18 -6.94 1.34
N ARG A 119 11.13 -7.67 1.94
CA ARG A 119 12.36 -8.12 1.25
C ARG A 119 12.05 -9.05 0.09
N ARG A 120 11.11 -9.99 0.29
CA ARG A 120 10.70 -10.98 -0.73
C ARG A 120 9.90 -10.39 -1.88
N CYS A 121 9.33 -9.19 -1.75
CA CYS A 121 8.68 -8.53 -2.87
C CYS A 121 9.69 -8.24 -3.98
N VAL A 122 9.39 -8.69 -5.19
CA VAL A 122 10.26 -8.55 -6.38
C VAL A 122 9.74 -7.56 -7.39
N LEU A 123 8.45 -7.23 -7.31
CA LEU A 123 7.84 -6.25 -8.19
C LEU A 123 8.09 -4.84 -7.67
N ASP A 124 8.21 -3.92 -8.60
CA ASP A 124 8.38 -2.50 -8.33
C ASP A 124 7.21 -1.68 -8.93
N ARG A 125 7.36 -0.37 -8.97
CA ARG A 125 6.38 0.56 -9.53
C ARG A 125 4.99 0.39 -8.91
N ASP A 126 3.99 0.25 -9.78
CA ASP A 126 2.56 0.34 -9.41
C ASP A 126 2.05 -0.87 -8.63
N VAL A 127 2.70 -2.03 -8.75
CA VAL A 127 2.22 -3.30 -8.17
C VAL A 127 2.93 -3.74 -6.90
N PHE A 128 3.98 -3.05 -6.47
CA PHE A 128 4.66 -3.35 -5.21
C PHE A 128 3.69 -3.38 -4.02
N ALA A 129 2.83 -2.36 -3.91
CA ALA A 129 1.86 -2.27 -2.82
C ALA A 129 0.92 -3.47 -2.77
N SER A 130 0.48 -3.96 -3.94
CA SER A 130 -0.36 -5.16 -4.03
C SER A 130 0.41 -6.43 -3.72
N GLU A 131 1.64 -6.59 -4.24
CA GLU A 131 2.48 -7.74 -3.91
C GLU A 131 2.73 -7.83 -2.41
N PHE A 132 3.08 -6.73 -1.79
CA PHE A 132 3.38 -6.63 -0.37
C PHE A 132 2.21 -7.11 0.51
N VAL A 133 0.99 -6.59 0.27
CA VAL A 133 -0.19 -6.97 1.05
C VAL A 133 -0.60 -8.41 0.77
N ILE A 134 -0.58 -8.85 -0.49
CA ILE A 134 -0.97 -10.22 -0.86
C ILE A 134 0.03 -11.24 -0.31
N ARG A 135 1.34 -10.95 -0.36
CA ARG A 135 2.34 -11.82 0.26
C ARG A 135 2.16 -11.92 1.76
N ALA A 136 1.97 -10.80 2.45
CA ALA A 136 1.71 -10.80 3.89
C ALA A 136 0.52 -11.72 4.23
N HIS A 137 -0.58 -11.59 3.48
CA HIS A 137 -1.75 -12.45 3.66
C HIS A 137 -1.43 -13.94 3.40
N ARG A 138 -0.69 -14.26 2.32
CA ARG A 138 -0.32 -15.65 1.97
C ARG A 138 0.68 -16.27 2.93
N GLU A 139 1.53 -15.47 3.55
CA GLU A 139 2.47 -15.87 4.61
C GLU A 139 1.79 -16.05 5.98
N GLY A 140 0.45 -15.96 6.03
CA GLY A 140 -0.32 -16.14 7.25
C GLY A 140 -0.22 -14.99 8.24
N LYS A 141 0.25 -13.81 7.80
CA LYS A 141 0.25 -12.61 8.63
C LYS A 141 -1.17 -12.15 8.90
N LYS A 142 -1.40 -11.64 10.10
CA LYS A 142 -2.70 -11.09 10.49
C LYS A 142 -2.89 -9.71 9.88
N VAL A 143 -3.54 -9.69 8.71
CA VAL A 143 -3.84 -8.48 7.94
C VAL A 143 -5.26 -8.02 8.27
N LEU A 144 -5.39 -6.79 8.74
CA LEU A 144 -6.67 -6.16 9.05
C LEU A 144 -6.89 -4.96 8.13
N GLU A 145 -8.08 -4.83 7.57
CA GLU A 145 -8.47 -3.65 6.81
C GLU A 145 -9.33 -2.72 7.67
N ILE A 146 -9.11 -1.42 7.57
CA ILE A 146 -9.93 -0.40 8.20
C ILE A 146 -10.37 0.66 7.17
N PRO A 147 -11.58 1.22 7.30
CA PRO A 147 -12.02 2.26 6.40
C PRO A 147 -11.22 3.56 6.60
N PHE A 148 -10.99 4.30 5.52
CA PHE A 148 -10.42 5.63 5.61
C PHE A 148 -11.02 6.57 4.56
N THR A 149 -10.78 7.89 4.76
CA THR A 149 -11.29 8.93 3.87
C THR A 149 -10.25 9.28 2.82
N VAL A 150 -10.65 9.22 1.55
CA VAL A 150 -9.80 9.65 0.43
C VAL A 150 -10.40 10.86 -0.27
N ARG A 151 -9.62 11.96 -0.27
CA ARG A 151 -9.90 13.15 -1.07
C ARG A 151 -8.79 13.31 -2.10
N GLU A 152 -9.18 13.48 -3.35
CA GLU A 152 -8.20 13.76 -4.40
C GLU A 152 -7.81 15.23 -4.35
N LYS A 153 -6.59 15.53 -3.92
CA LYS A 153 -6.07 16.90 -3.82
C LYS A 153 -5.53 17.43 -5.16
N ARG A 154 -5.34 16.56 -6.15
CA ARG A 154 -4.78 16.92 -7.46
C ARG A 154 -5.63 16.32 -8.58
N PRO A 155 -5.82 17.04 -9.70
CA PRO A 155 -6.47 16.47 -10.88
C PRO A 155 -5.66 15.26 -11.38
N PRO A 156 -6.33 14.21 -11.88
CA PRO A 156 -5.66 13.02 -12.38
C PRO A 156 -4.77 13.36 -13.58
N SER A 157 -3.48 13.16 -13.43
CA SER A 157 -2.49 13.36 -14.51
C SER A 157 -2.47 12.23 -15.55
N ILE A 158 -3.31 11.19 -15.39
CA ILE A 158 -3.14 9.93 -16.10
C ILE A 158 -4.43 9.51 -16.79
N ASN A 159 -4.33 9.22 -18.09
CA ASN A 159 -5.41 8.61 -18.87
C ASN A 159 -5.55 7.13 -18.46
N LEU A 160 -6.65 6.80 -17.76
CA LEU A 160 -6.93 5.46 -17.26
C LEU A 160 -6.98 4.41 -18.37
N ILE A 161 -7.55 4.74 -19.53
CA ILE A 161 -7.72 3.79 -20.65
C ILE A 161 -6.36 3.36 -21.19
N LYS A 162 -5.41 4.30 -21.35
CA LYS A 162 -4.06 3.99 -21.82
C LYS A 162 -3.25 3.10 -20.86
N ARG A 163 -3.67 3.01 -19.58
CA ARG A 163 -3.02 2.17 -18.56
C ARG A 163 -3.52 0.75 -18.52
N VAL A 164 -4.68 0.43 -19.11
CA VAL A 164 -5.28 -0.92 -19.00
C VAL A 164 -4.32 -2.03 -19.41
N PRO A 165 -3.63 -1.99 -20.57
CA PRO A 165 -2.68 -3.05 -20.94
C PRO A 165 -1.55 -3.23 -19.95
N HIS A 166 -1.03 -2.11 -19.41
CA HIS A 166 0.02 -2.14 -18.42
C HIS A 166 -0.46 -2.78 -17.11
N VAL A 167 -1.67 -2.44 -16.66
CA VAL A 167 -2.29 -3.01 -15.46
C VAL A 167 -2.47 -4.52 -15.60
N LEU A 168 -3.01 -4.99 -16.74
CA LEU A 168 -3.19 -6.43 -16.99
C LEU A 168 -1.86 -7.19 -16.95
N LYS A 169 -0.83 -6.66 -17.63
CA LYS A 169 0.52 -7.24 -17.57
C LYS A 169 1.07 -7.27 -16.15
N SER A 170 0.83 -6.23 -15.38
CA SER A 170 1.29 -6.12 -13.99
C SER A 170 0.58 -7.12 -13.08
N VAL A 171 -0.73 -7.29 -13.23
CA VAL A 171 -1.51 -8.31 -12.50
C VAL A 171 -1.06 -9.72 -12.86
N ALA A 172 -0.78 -10.01 -14.14
CA ALA A 172 -0.24 -11.31 -14.56
C ALA A 172 1.14 -11.60 -13.92
N ARG A 173 2.04 -10.60 -13.92
CA ARG A 173 3.34 -10.72 -13.24
C ARG A 173 3.18 -10.95 -11.74
N LEU A 174 2.27 -10.22 -11.11
CA LEU A 174 1.97 -10.38 -9.69
C LEU A 174 1.47 -11.79 -9.38
N ALA A 175 0.54 -12.32 -10.17
CA ALA A 175 0.05 -13.68 -10.00
C ALA A 175 1.16 -14.75 -10.07
N VAL A 176 2.09 -14.58 -10.99
CA VAL A 176 3.27 -15.47 -11.10
C VAL A 176 4.19 -15.29 -9.89
N SER A 177 4.48 -14.04 -9.50
CA SER A 177 5.38 -13.74 -8.39
C SER A 177 4.89 -14.32 -7.07
N VAL A 178 3.61 -14.12 -6.72
CA VAL A 178 3.06 -14.60 -5.45
C VAL A 178 2.78 -16.11 -5.40
N ARG A 179 2.81 -16.80 -6.55
CA ARG A 179 2.70 -18.27 -6.61
C ARG A 179 4.06 -18.97 -6.48
N ARG A 180 5.15 -18.29 -6.84
CA ARG A 180 6.51 -18.86 -6.84
C ARG A 180 7.26 -18.69 -5.51
N GLY A 181 6.73 -17.92 -4.60
CA GLY A 181 7.33 -17.63 -3.30
C GLY A 181 6.41 -17.85 -2.15
#